data_c369906d08c9f77df576168dc1363013
#
_entry.id   c369906d08c9f77df576168dc1363013
#
_cell.length_a   1.000
_cell.length_b   1.000
_cell.length_c   1.000
_cell.angle_alpha   90.00
_cell.angle_beta   90.00
_cell.angle_gamma   90.00
#
_symmetry.space_group_name_H-M   'P 1'
#
loop_
_entity.id
_entity.type
_entity.pdbx_description
1 polymer ?
#
loop_
_entity_poly.entity_id
_entity_poly.type
_entity_poly.pdbx_seq_one_letter_code
_entity_poly.pdbx_strand_id
1 'polypeptide(L)'
;MTSNTHIATIHTNHGDIKINLFGLQAPITVANFVGLADGSKEWIHPRSGEKNSSKPLYNGVIFHRIIPGFMIQGGDPTGTGMGGPGYNFKDEISEHNFNEPYKLAMANAGPGTNGSQFFITVA
;
A
#
# COMPACT_ATOMS: atom_id res chain seq x y z
N MET A 1 -20.18 6.45 11.71
CA MET A 1 -19.68 7.26 10.59
C MET A 1 -18.19 7.07 10.44
N THR A 2 -17.75 6.71 9.25
CA THR A 2 -16.32 6.63 8.97
C THR A 2 -15.82 7.98 8.48
N SER A 3 -14.65 8.38 8.93
CA SER A 3 -14.01 9.60 8.46
C SER A 3 -12.60 9.28 8.02
N ASN A 4 -12.21 9.84 6.89
CA ASN A 4 -10.83 9.73 6.43
C ASN A 4 -9.94 10.68 7.21
N THR A 5 -8.73 10.23 7.51
CA THR A 5 -7.71 11.05 8.15
C THR A 5 -6.73 11.65 7.15
N HIS A 6 -6.62 11.03 5.98
CA HIS A 6 -5.71 11.44 4.91
C HIS A 6 -6.34 11.18 3.56
N ILE A 7 -5.87 11.90 2.56
CA ILE A 7 -6.18 11.63 1.17
C ILE A 7 -4.87 11.37 0.45
N ALA A 8 -4.74 10.19 -0.15
CA ALA A 8 -3.59 9.84 -0.97
C ALA A 8 -3.93 10.03 -2.44
N THR A 9 -3.03 10.63 -3.19
CA THR A 9 -3.16 10.74 -4.64
C THR A 9 -2.02 9.96 -5.29
N ILE A 10 -2.37 8.93 -6.04
CA ILE A 10 -1.40 8.13 -6.78
C ILE A 10 -1.30 8.69 -8.20
N HIS A 11 -0.14 9.23 -8.54
CA HIS A 11 0.11 9.79 -9.88
C HIS A 11 0.61 8.69 -10.80
N THR A 12 -0.19 8.32 -11.79
CA THR A 12 0.19 7.29 -12.75
C THR A 12 0.30 7.89 -14.15
N ASN A 13 0.89 7.15 -15.07
CA ASN A 13 0.96 7.57 -16.46
C ASN A 13 -0.40 7.47 -17.20
N HIS A 14 -1.43 7.01 -16.52
CA HIS A 14 -2.81 6.96 -17.03
C HIS A 14 -3.76 7.87 -16.25
N GLY A 15 -3.23 8.73 -15.38
CA GLY A 15 -4.02 9.67 -14.58
C GLY A 15 -3.84 9.47 -13.08
N ASP A 16 -4.52 10.30 -12.31
CA ASP A 16 -4.42 10.30 -10.87
C ASP A 16 -5.51 9.44 -10.23
N ILE A 17 -5.16 8.73 -9.15
CA ILE A 17 -6.09 7.97 -8.34
C ILE A 17 -6.11 8.60 -6.96
N LYS A 18 -7.27 9.08 -6.51
CA LYS A 18 -7.44 9.65 -5.17
C LYS A 18 -8.07 8.62 -4.25
N ILE A 19 -7.48 8.47 -3.06
CA ILE A 19 -7.89 7.46 -2.10
C ILE A 19 -8.06 8.09 -0.73
N ASN A 20 -9.21 7.84 -0.09
CA ASN A 20 -9.43 8.21 1.30
C ASN A 20 -8.82 7.15 2.21
N LEU A 21 -8.03 7.58 3.18
CA LEU A 21 -7.38 6.69 4.14
C LEU A 21 -8.05 6.84 5.51
N PHE A 22 -8.40 5.71 6.13
CA PHE A 22 -9.17 5.67 7.37
C PHE A 22 -8.26 5.37 8.56
N GLY A 23 -7.47 6.37 8.97
CA GLY A 23 -6.49 6.21 10.03
C GLY A 23 -7.08 5.96 11.42
N LEU A 24 -8.36 6.26 11.63
CA LEU A 24 -9.00 5.95 12.91
C LEU A 24 -9.35 4.46 13.02
N GLN A 25 -9.71 3.83 11.90
CA GLN A 25 -10.04 2.40 11.86
C GLN A 25 -8.80 1.52 11.72
N ALA A 26 -7.77 2.01 11.02
CA ALA A 26 -6.55 1.26 10.76
C ALA A 26 -5.32 2.14 10.96
N PRO A 27 -5.03 2.56 12.21
CA PRO A 27 -3.99 3.56 12.45
C PRO A 27 -2.58 3.10 12.07
N ILE A 28 -2.23 1.84 12.33
CA ILE A 28 -0.89 1.32 12.01
C ILE A 28 -0.74 1.19 10.49
N THR A 29 -1.76 0.66 9.83
CA THR A 29 -1.75 0.47 8.37
C THR A 29 -1.65 1.80 7.63
N VAL A 30 -2.45 2.80 8.04
CA VAL A 30 -2.41 4.11 7.40
C VAL A 30 -1.09 4.82 7.67
N ALA A 31 -0.59 4.77 8.92
CA ALA A 31 0.71 5.37 9.25
C ALA A 31 1.84 4.75 8.43
N ASN A 32 1.82 3.44 8.22
CA ASN A 32 2.79 2.76 7.38
C ASN A 32 2.70 3.22 5.92
N PHE A 33 1.52 3.25 5.36
CA PHE A 33 1.31 3.67 3.98
C PHE A 33 1.76 5.12 3.76
N VAL A 34 1.35 6.03 4.63
CA VAL A 34 1.73 7.44 4.54
C VAL A 34 3.24 7.60 4.69
N GLY A 35 3.84 6.93 5.66
CA GLY A 35 5.28 7.03 5.91
C GLY A 35 6.12 6.51 4.74
N LEU A 36 5.68 5.43 4.08
CA LEU A 36 6.36 4.93 2.89
C LEU A 36 6.11 5.83 1.68
N ALA A 37 4.96 6.47 1.62
CA ALA A 37 4.63 7.36 0.50
C ALA A 37 5.39 8.68 0.54
N ASP A 38 5.58 9.26 1.73
CA ASP A 38 6.26 10.56 1.86
C ASP A 38 7.75 10.46 2.21
N GLY A 39 8.24 9.24 2.46
CA GLY A 39 9.64 9.00 2.77
C GLY A 39 10.00 9.18 4.24
N SER A 40 9.04 9.43 5.13
CA SER A 40 9.32 9.63 6.55
C SER A 40 9.58 8.33 7.31
N LYS A 41 9.21 7.19 6.73
CA LYS A 41 9.41 5.88 7.35
C LYS A 41 10.58 5.18 6.72
N GLU A 42 11.49 4.64 7.56
CA GLU A 42 12.65 3.88 7.09
C GLU A 42 12.22 2.54 6.51
N TRP A 43 12.84 2.14 5.41
CA TRP A 43 12.62 0.85 4.78
C TRP A 43 13.90 0.33 4.15
N ILE A 44 13.98 -0.97 3.91
CA ILE A 44 15.16 -1.63 3.34
C ILE A 44 14.80 -2.20 1.98
N HIS A 45 15.59 -1.85 0.95
CA HIS A 45 15.37 -2.38 -0.39
C HIS A 45 15.71 -3.87 -0.45
N PRO A 46 14.80 -4.75 -0.90
CA PRO A 46 15.00 -6.19 -0.82
C PRO A 46 16.12 -6.74 -1.69
N ARG A 47 16.51 -6.04 -2.75
CA ARG A 47 17.61 -6.49 -3.62
C ARG A 47 18.96 -6.00 -3.17
N SER A 48 19.06 -4.72 -2.84
CA SER A 48 20.36 -4.11 -2.49
C SER A 48 20.66 -4.19 -1.00
N GLY A 49 19.66 -4.39 -0.16
CA GLY A 49 19.82 -4.30 1.28
C GLY A 49 20.05 -2.88 1.78
N GLU A 50 19.90 -1.89 0.90
CA GLU A 50 20.12 -0.50 1.25
C GLU A 50 19.00 0.03 2.14
N LYS A 51 19.41 0.68 3.25
CA LYS A 51 18.48 1.30 4.18
C LYS A 51 18.15 2.71 3.69
N ASN A 52 16.86 2.99 3.55
CA ASN A 52 16.37 4.29 3.09
C ASN A 52 15.58 4.96 4.21
N SER A 53 16.03 6.12 4.66
CA SER A 53 15.43 6.81 5.80
C SER A 53 14.75 8.13 5.44
N SER A 54 14.85 8.58 4.21
CA SER A 54 14.17 9.81 3.75
C SER A 54 13.78 9.73 2.28
N LYS A 55 13.63 8.52 1.77
CA LYS A 55 13.31 8.29 0.36
C LYS A 55 11.97 7.59 0.25
N PRO A 56 10.99 8.16 -0.47
CA PRO A 56 9.71 7.51 -0.65
C PRO A 56 9.83 6.16 -1.34
N LEU A 57 9.22 5.13 -0.76
CA LEU A 57 9.27 3.78 -1.33
C LEU A 57 8.47 3.70 -2.63
N TYR A 58 7.31 4.36 -2.68
CA TYR A 58 6.38 4.19 -3.79
C TYR A 58 6.75 4.93 -5.08
N ASN A 59 7.74 5.81 -5.05
CA ASN A 59 8.17 6.53 -6.25
C ASN A 59 8.76 5.57 -7.27
N GLY A 60 8.24 5.59 -8.49
CA GLY A 60 8.72 4.73 -9.57
C GLY A 60 8.29 3.27 -9.48
N VAL A 61 7.44 2.92 -8.53
CA VAL A 61 6.95 1.54 -8.36
C VAL A 61 5.77 1.31 -9.30
N ILE A 62 5.74 0.11 -9.92
CA ILE A 62 4.71 -0.23 -10.90
C ILE A 62 3.56 -1.00 -10.26
N PHE A 63 2.42 -1.04 -10.95
CA PHE A 63 1.38 -2.01 -10.66
C PHE A 63 1.76 -3.31 -11.38
N HIS A 64 2.36 -4.22 -10.64
CA HIS A 64 2.95 -5.44 -11.20
C HIS A 64 1.94 -6.54 -11.44
N ARG A 65 0.71 -6.40 -10.96
CA ARG A 65 -0.34 -7.40 -11.13
C ARG A 65 -1.66 -6.71 -11.40
N ILE A 66 -2.27 -7.03 -12.53
CA ILE A 66 -3.57 -6.47 -12.93
C ILE A 66 -4.48 -7.62 -13.28
N ILE A 67 -5.59 -7.76 -12.56
CA ILE A 67 -6.62 -8.77 -12.86
C ILE A 67 -7.89 -8.04 -13.26
N PRO A 68 -8.24 -8.04 -14.57
CA PRO A 68 -9.44 -7.34 -15.04
C PRO A 68 -10.69 -7.85 -14.33
N GLY A 69 -11.57 -6.92 -13.95
CA GLY A 69 -12.79 -7.25 -13.25
C GLY A 69 -12.59 -7.61 -11.78
N PHE A 70 -11.38 -7.44 -11.25
CA PHE A 70 -11.10 -7.76 -9.86
C PHE A 70 -10.27 -6.66 -9.17
N MET A 71 -8.96 -6.55 -9.47
CA MET A 71 -8.10 -5.60 -8.76
C MET A 71 -6.83 -5.29 -9.53
N ILE A 72 -6.16 -4.21 -9.10
CA ILE A 72 -4.78 -3.90 -9.47
C ILE A 72 -3.93 -3.90 -8.20
N GLN A 73 -2.72 -4.42 -8.28
CA GLN A 73 -1.83 -4.56 -7.13
C GLN A 73 -0.46 -3.95 -7.42
N GLY A 74 0.07 -3.23 -6.46
CA GLY A 74 1.38 -2.59 -6.56
C GLY A 74 2.04 -2.43 -5.22
N GLY A 75 3.07 -1.59 -5.16
CA GLY A 75 3.75 -1.25 -3.91
C GLY A 75 4.97 -2.11 -3.60
N ASP A 76 5.38 -3.00 -4.50
CA ASP A 76 6.62 -3.77 -4.37
C ASP A 76 7.76 -3.01 -5.05
N PRO A 77 8.80 -2.58 -4.31
CA PRO A 77 9.90 -1.85 -4.92
C PRO A 77 10.67 -2.64 -5.97
N THR A 78 10.57 -3.97 -5.97
CA THR A 78 11.18 -4.81 -7.01
C THR A 78 10.26 -5.06 -8.20
N GLY A 79 8.96 -4.80 -8.07
CA GLY A 79 7.98 -5.03 -9.13
C GLY A 79 7.70 -6.50 -9.45
N THR A 80 8.06 -7.43 -8.56
CA THR A 80 7.94 -8.87 -8.81
C THR A 80 6.79 -9.53 -8.03
N GLY A 81 6.25 -8.85 -7.03
CA GLY A 81 5.28 -9.41 -6.10
C GLY A 81 5.91 -10.08 -4.89
N MET A 82 7.23 -10.20 -4.87
CA MET A 82 7.98 -10.89 -3.81
C MET A 82 8.67 -9.93 -2.86
N GLY A 83 8.75 -8.65 -3.19
CA GLY A 83 9.48 -7.67 -2.38
C GLY A 83 8.59 -6.95 -1.39
N GLY A 84 9.22 -6.15 -0.55
CA GLY A 84 8.54 -5.35 0.46
C GLY A 84 9.51 -4.38 1.12
N PRO A 85 9.12 -3.77 2.25
CA PRO A 85 9.92 -2.71 2.88
C PRO A 85 10.96 -3.22 3.87
N GLY A 86 11.12 -4.53 4.02
CA GLY A 86 12.08 -5.13 4.94
C GLY A 86 11.50 -5.44 6.32
N TYR A 87 10.19 -5.29 6.50
CA TYR A 87 9.50 -5.61 7.76
C TYR A 87 8.07 -6.03 7.45
N ASN A 88 7.43 -6.63 8.44
CA ASN A 88 6.01 -6.96 8.39
C ASN A 88 5.30 -6.35 9.60
N PHE A 89 3.99 -6.16 9.49
CA PHE A 89 3.17 -5.73 10.61
C PHE A 89 1.84 -6.47 10.61
N LYS A 90 1.18 -6.44 11.76
CA LYS A 90 -0.05 -7.20 11.98
C LYS A 90 -1.24 -6.64 11.22
N ASP A 91 -2.24 -7.49 11.01
CA ASP A 91 -3.49 -7.08 10.41
C ASP A 91 -4.27 -6.19 11.36
N GLU A 92 -4.98 -5.22 10.79
CA GLU A 92 -5.93 -4.38 11.52
C GLU A 92 -7.31 -4.64 10.96
N ILE A 93 -8.18 -5.21 11.79
CA ILE A 93 -9.54 -5.57 11.38
C ILE A 93 -10.43 -4.35 11.54
N SER A 94 -11.18 -4.03 10.47
CA SER A 94 -12.13 -2.93 10.49
C SER A 94 -13.47 -3.40 9.91
N GLU A 95 -14.48 -2.54 10.02
CA GLU A 95 -15.79 -2.80 9.44
C GLU A 95 -15.82 -2.65 7.92
N HIS A 96 -14.74 -2.16 7.33
CA HIS A 96 -14.64 -2.03 5.88
C HIS A 96 -14.37 -3.37 5.24
N ASN A 97 -15.07 -3.69 4.16
CA ASN A 97 -14.88 -4.90 3.39
C ASN A 97 -14.47 -4.57 1.96
N PHE A 98 -14.14 -5.59 1.18
CA PHE A 98 -13.59 -5.44 -0.16
C PHE A 98 -14.45 -6.08 -1.23
N ASN A 99 -15.75 -6.19 -0.99
CA ASN A 99 -16.69 -6.71 -1.98
C ASN A 99 -17.32 -5.62 -2.86
N GLU A 100 -16.77 -4.40 -2.78
CA GLU A 100 -17.17 -3.26 -3.61
C GLU A 100 -15.95 -2.72 -4.34
N PRO A 101 -16.13 -2.06 -5.51
CA PRO A 101 -15.01 -1.47 -6.23
C PRO A 101 -14.45 -0.25 -5.51
N TYR A 102 -13.20 0.03 -5.86
CA TYR A 102 -12.44 1.20 -5.46
C TYR A 102 -12.10 1.23 -3.97
N LYS A 103 -11.81 0.05 -3.41
CA LYS A 103 -11.27 -0.09 -2.06
C LYS A 103 -9.79 -0.43 -2.12
N LEU A 104 -8.98 0.24 -1.28
CA LEU A 104 -7.57 -0.06 -1.14
C LEU A 104 -7.35 -0.90 0.12
N ALA A 105 -6.57 -1.97 -0.02
CA ALA A 105 -6.19 -2.83 1.10
C ALA A 105 -4.74 -3.25 0.95
N MET A 106 -4.15 -3.69 2.07
CA MET A 106 -2.78 -4.22 2.04
C MET A 106 -2.78 -5.67 1.55
N ALA A 107 -1.90 -5.96 0.59
CA ALA A 107 -1.65 -7.32 0.16
C ALA A 107 -0.69 -7.99 1.14
N ASN A 108 -0.88 -9.30 1.37
CA ASN A 108 -0.02 -10.05 2.26
C ASN A 108 0.05 -11.52 1.83
N ALA A 109 0.94 -12.28 2.49
CA ALA A 109 1.14 -13.71 2.25
C ALA A 109 0.58 -14.56 3.38
N GLY A 110 -0.29 -14.02 4.20
CA GLY A 110 -0.89 -14.67 5.34
C GLY A 110 -1.02 -13.70 6.52
N PRO A 111 -1.54 -14.17 7.68
CA PRO A 111 -1.71 -13.29 8.84
C PRO A 111 -0.39 -12.65 9.28
N GLY A 112 -0.45 -11.34 9.56
CA GLY A 112 0.70 -10.61 10.10
C GLY A 112 1.83 -10.37 9.12
N THR A 113 1.58 -10.46 7.81
CA THR A 113 2.63 -10.28 6.80
C THR A 113 2.45 -9.04 5.95
N ASN A 114 1.75 -8.03 6.45
CA ASN A 114 1.59 -6.76 5.75
C ASN A 114 2.93 -6.02 5.66
N GLY A 115 3.16 -5.39 4.52
CA GLY A 115 4.38 -4.61 4.28
C GLY A 115 4.07 -3.37 3.46
N SER A 116 4.54 -3.32 2.21
CA SER A 116 4.32 -2.16 1.34
C SER A 116 3.34 -2.45 0.20
N GLN A 117 3.11 -3.69 -0.17
CA GLN A 117 2.22 -4.02 -1.28
C GLN A 117 0.76 -3.77 -0.90
N PHE A 118 0.03 -3.23 -1.86
CA PHE A 118 -1.40 -2.95 -1.70
C PHE A 118 -2.13 -3.32 -2.98
N PHE A 119 -3.45 -3.46 -2.87
CA PHE A 119 -4.29 -3.63 -4.06
C PHE A 119 -5.50 -2.70 -3.99
N ILE A 120 -6.04 -2.38 -5.15
CA ILE A 120 -7.23 -1.56 -5.30
C ILE A 120 -8.25 -2.37 -6.07
N THR A 121 -9.43 -2.57 -5.49
CA THR A 121 -10.50 -3.29 -6.14
C THR A 121 -11.13 -2.45 -7.25
N VAL A 122 -11.48 -3.08 -8.36
CA VAL A 122 -12.09 -2.41 -9.52
C VAL A 122 -13.46 -3.00 -9.87
N ALA A 123 -13.88 -3.99 -9.12
CA ALA A 123 -15.19 -4.61 -9.31
C ALA A 123 -15.75 -5.15 -7.99
#